data_131700077271b803c520e4ce7bb0d616
#
_entry.id   131700077271b803c520e4ce7bb0d616
#
_cell.length_a   1.000
_cell.length_b   1.000
_cell.length_c   1.000
_cell.angle_alpha   90.00
_cell.angle_beta   90.00
_cell.angle_gamma   90.00
#
_symmetry.space_group_name_H-M   'P 1'
#
loop_
_entity.id
_entity.type
_entity.pdbx_description
1 polymer ?
#
loop_
_entity_poly.entity_id
_entity_poly.type
_entity_poly.pdbx_seq_one_letter_code
_entity_poly.pdbx_strand_id
1 'polypeptide(L)'
;VYMATLPGMFERTISCSSLSKTYSITGWRLGYTIAPAEITERIKKVHDFLTVGAAAPLQEAVVTALNFDDSYYREVLDLYTAKRDLFCQGLDSIGLTHNVPQGAYYVMMDISEFGYDSDLDFCEDLASKVGVGAVPGSSFFREPVNHLIRFHFAKRDETLNAALENLKSLRDKIEPRG
;
A
#
# COMPACT_ATOMS: atom_id res chain seq x y z
N VAL A 1 -7.16 12.42 9.98
CA VAL A 1 -6.91 13.09 11.28
C VAL A 1 -5.78 12.36 11.98
N TYR A 2 -4.72 13.07 12.37
CA TYR A 2 -3.64 12.48 13.16
C TYR A 2 -4.02 12.51 14.65
N MET A 3 -3.98 11.37 15.30
CA MET A 3 -4.40 11.22 16.70
C MET A 3 -3.65 12.18 17.63
N ALA A 4 -2.34 12.34 17.45
CA ALA A 4 -1.50 13.21 18.28
C ALA A 4 -1.85 14.72 18.19
N THR A 5 -2.62 15.15 17.18
CA THR A 5 -3.03 16.56 17.01
C THR A 5 -4.36 16.90 17.69
N LEU A 6 -5.06 15.90 18.22
CA LEU A 6 -6.28 16.14 18.98
C LEU A 6 -5.96 16.67 20.39
N PRO A 7 -6.82 17.50 21.00
CA PRO A 7 -6.59 18.04 22.34
C PRO A 7 -6.34 16.93 23.37
N GLY A 8 -5.24 17.03 24.13
CA GLY A 8 -4.86 16.09 25.18
C GLY A 8 -4.45 14.70 24.70
N MET A 9 -4.19 14.53 23.39
CA MET A 9 -3.82 13.22 22.84
C MET A 9 -2.33 13.03 22.59
N PHE A 10 -1.55 14.11 22.48
CA PHE A 10 -0.10 13.98 22.29
C PHE A 10 0.57 13.18 23.42
N GLU A 11 0.19 13.44 24.67
CA GLU A 11 0.77 12.83 25.88
C GLU A 11 0.54 11.30 25.97
N ARG A 12 -0.38 10.78 25.17
CA ARG A 12 -0.78 9.36 25.15
C ARG A 12 -0.70 8.73 23.76
N THR A 13 -0.01 9.38 22.83
CA THR A 13 0.14 8.90 21.44
C THR A 13 1.62 8.66 21.12
N ILE A 14 1.89 7.52 20.52
CA ILE A 14 3.16 7.21 19.87
C ILE A 14 2.87 7.17 18.37
N SER A 15 3.32 8.18 17.64
CA SER A 15 3.21 8.24 16.19
C SER A 15 4.41 7.54 15.55
N CYS A 16 4.16 6.45 14.82
CA CYS A 16 5.19 5.72 14.07
C CYS A 16 5.02 6.01 12.58
N SER A 17 6.10 6.35 11.91
CA SER A 17 6.09 6.61 10.47
C SER A 17 7.29 6.00 9.78
N SER A 18 7.12 5.70 8.50
CA SER A 18 8.18 5.17 7.64
C SER A 18 8.57 6.18 6.58
N LEU A 19 9.86 6.27 6.30
CA LEU A 19 10.41 7.08 5.21
C LEU A 19 10.45 6.30 3.88
N SER A 20 10.17 5.00 3.94
CA SER A 20 10.35 4.04 2.85
C SER A 20 9.59 4.38 1.58
N LYS A 21 8.34 4.85 1.70
CA LYS A 21 7.44 5.05 0.55
C LYS A 21 7.47 6.48 0.04
N THR A 22 7.42 7.45 0.95
CA THR A 22 7.44 8.87 0.62
C THR A 22 8.68 9.25 -0.22
N TYR A 23 9.83 8.65 0.10
CA TYR A 23 11.11 8.97 -0.56
C TYR A 23 11.64 7.84 -1.44
N SER A 24 10.84 6.80 -1.72
CA SER A 24 11.22 5.64 -2.54
C SER A 24 12.49 4.91 -2.05
N ILE A 25 12.72 4.90 -0.74
CA ILE A 25 13.91 4.32 -0.08
C ILE A 25 13.57 3.07 0.75
N THR A 26 12.65 2.24 0.28
CA THR A 26 12.18 1.06 1.01
C THR A 26 13.31 0.16 1.50
N GLY A 27 14.37 -0.01 0.71
CA GLY A 27 15.54 -0.83 1.06
C GLY A 27 16.41 -0.24 2.17
N TRP A 28 16.29 1.05 2.49
CA TRP A 28 17.10 1.71 3.52
C TRP A 28 16.65 1.37 4.94
N ARG A 29 15.45 0.86 5.11
CA ARG A 29 14.88 0.44 6.40
C ARG A 29 14.85 1.55 7.45
N LEU A 30 14.47 2.77 7.05
CA LEU A 30 14.36 3.94 7.91
C LEU A 30 12.90 4.28 8.23
N GLY A 31 12.69 4.68 9.46
CA GLY A 31 11.44 5.21 9.98
C GLY A 31 11.72 6.02 11.24
N TYR A 32 10.69 6.61 11.82
CA TYR A 32 10.81 7.39 13.03
C TYR A 32 9.58 7.25 13.92
N THR A 33 9.76 7.56 15.19
CA THR A 33 8.67 7.69 16.16
C THR A 33 8.66 9.08 16.74
N ILE A 34 7.46 9.61 16.99
CA ILE A 34 7.23 10.87 17.72
C ILE A 34 6.35 10.54 18.91
N ALA A 35 6.85 10.84 20.10
CA ALA A 35 6.15 10.59 21.36
C ALA A 35 6.64 11.57 22.44
N PRO A 36 5.94 11.71 23.58
CA PRO A 36 6.45 12.44 24.74
C PRO A 36 7.86 11.98 25.15
N ALA A 37 8.66 12.91 25.66
CA ALA A 37 10.08 12.65 25.98
C ALA A 37 10.27 11.43 26.89
N GLU A 38 9.44 11.28 27.92
CA GLU A 38 9.53 10.15 28.85
C GLU A 38 9.32 8.79 28.15
N ILE A 39 8.36 8.72 27.24
CA ILE A 39 8.09 7.52 26.44
C ILE A 39 9.25 7.29 25.46
N THR A 40 9.71 8.34 24.78
CA THR A 40 10.83 8.26 23.84
C THR A 40 12.10 7.71 24.50
N GLU A 41 12.44 8.14 25.71
CA GLU A 41 13.61 7.62 26.45
C GLU A 41 13.48 6.12 26.78
N ARG A 42 12.28 5.64 27.04
CA ARG A 42 12.03 4.20 27.24
C ARG A 42 12.14 3.41 25.93
N ILE A 43 11.60 3.96 24.85
CA ILE A 43 11.72 3.36 23.51
C ILE A 43 13.19 3.24 23.12
N LYS A 44 13.98 4.28 23.29
CA LYS A 44 15.43 4.29 22.97
C LYS A 44 16.17 3.16 23.67
N LYS A 45 15.92 2.96 24.97
CA LYS A 45 16.55 1.87 25.73
C LYS A 45 16.23 0.49 25.18
N VAL A 46 14.98 0.24 24.79
CA VAL A 46 14.57 -1.04 24.22
C VAL A 46 15.15 -1.21 22.81
N HIS A 47 15.07 -0.16 22.00
CA HIS A 47 15.56 -0.16 20.61
C HIS A 47 17.07 -0.41 20.53
N ASP A 48 17.85 0.15 21.46
CA ASP A 48 19.30 -0.05 21.54
C ASP A 48 19.66 -1.54 21.68
N PHE A 49 18.92 -2.28 22.51
CA PHE A 49 19.14 -3.72 22.68
C PHE A 49 18.55 -4.58 21.54
N LEU A 50 17.49 -4.12 20.87
CA LEU A 50 16.87 -4.88 19.79
C LEU A 50 17.62 -4.74 18.45
N THR A 51 18.07 -3.54 18.12
CA THR A 51 18.60 -3.23 16.78
C THR A 51 19.82 -2.31 16.79
N VAL A 52 20.28 -1.85 17.96
CA VAL A 52 21.31 -0.83 18.15
C VAL A 52 20.91 0.54 17.57
N GLY A 53 20.57 0.57 16.28
CA GLY A 53 20.10 1.76 15.59
C GLY A 53 20.04 1.54 14.07
N ALA A 54 19.42 2.47 13.38
CA ALA A 54 19.47 2.51 11.92
C ALA A 54 20.87 2.95 11.44
N ALA A 55 21.26 2.54 10.24
CA ALA A 55 22.56 2.87 9.67
C ALA A 55 22.81 4.39 9.62
N ALA A 56 23.82 4.89 10.32
CA ALA A 56 24.11 6.31 10.45
C ALA A 56 24.28 7.04 9.09
N PRO A 57 24.99 6.51 8.09
CA PRO A 57 25.08 7.16 6.79
C PRO A 57 23.73 7.37 6.09
N LEU A 58 22.81 6.43 6.27
CA LEU A 58 21.45 6.52 5.70
C LEU A 58 20.57 7.51 6.47
N GLN A 59 20.77 7.62 7.79
CA GLN A 59 20.11 8.65 8.58
C GLN A 59 20.55 10.05 8.15
N GLU A 60 21.85 10.24 7.92
CA GLU A 60 22.39 11.51 7.41
C GLU A 60 21.84 11.84 6.02
N ALA A 61 21.85 10.88 5.10
CA ALA A 61 21.32 11.07 3.77
C ALA A 61 19.82 11.47 3.76
N VAL A 62 19.03 10.94 4.69
CA VAL A 62 17.59 11.25 4.78
C VAL A 62 17.30 12.67 5.26
N VAL A 63 18.25 13.34 5.89
CA VAL A 63 18.12 14.76 6.27
C VAL A 63 17.84 15.61 5.03
N THR A 64 18.49 15.31 3.89
CA THR A 64 18.19 15.97 2.61
C THR A 64 16.72 15.79 2.22
N ALA A 65 16.21 14.57 2.29
CA ALA A 65 14.82 14.27 1.93
C ALA A 65 13.81 14.96 2.86
N LEU A 66 14.09 15.02 4.16
CA LEU A 66 13.24 15.72 5.14
C LEU A 66 13.20 17.24 4.95
N ASN A 67 14.17 17.79 4.23
CA ASN A 67 14.23 19.23 3.89
C ASN A 67 13.67 19.53 2.48
N PHE A 68 13.09 18.57 1.78
CA PHE A 68 12.38 18.86 0.54
C PHE A 68 11.20 19.79 0.82
N ASP A 69 10.97 20.72 -0.10
CA ASP A 69 9.85 21.64 -0.01
C ASP A 69 8.51 20.98 -0.43
N ASP A 70 7.44 21.73 -0.29
CA ASP A 70 6.10 21.23 -0.59
C ASP A 70 5.89 20.84 -2.06
N SER A 71 6.76 21.26 -2.99
CA SER A 71 6.65 20.89 -4.41
C SER A 71 6.86 19.39 -4.59
N TYR A 72 7.84 18.82 -3.88
CA TYR A 72 8.08 17.38 -3.90
C TYR A 72 6.84 16.58 -3.51
N TYR A 73 6.19 16.97 -2.42
CA TYR A 73 5.00 16.23 -1.94
C TYR A 73 3.81 16.41 -2.87
N ARG A 74 3.67 17.58 -3.51
CA ARG A 74 2.64 17.80 -4.55
C ARG A 74 2.90 16.94 -5.78
N GLU A 75 4.11 16.88 -6.28
CA GLU A 75 4.50 16.03 -7.42
C GLU A 75 4.21 14.55 -7.14
N VAL A 76 4.53 14.06 -5.93
CA VAL A 76 4.21 12.67 -5.52
C VAL A 76 2.70 12.45 -5.46
N LEU A 77 1.96 13.40 -4.91
CA LEU A 77 0.49 13.33 -4.85
C LEU A 77 -0.13 13.28 -6.24
N ASP A 78 0.28 14.17 -7.14
CA ASP A 78 -0.24 14.25 -8.51
C ASP A 78 0.10 12.99 -9.30
N LEU A 79 1.33 12.49 -9.19
CA LEU A 79 1.77 11.24 -9.80
C LEU A 79 0.88 10.05 -9.38
N TYR A 80 0.69 9.86 -8.08
CA TYR A 80 -0.10 8.73 -7.59
C TYR A 80 -1.60 8.91 -7.80
N THR A 81 -2.10 10.14 -7.82
CA THR A 81 -3.49 10.44 -8.19
C THR A 81 -3.75 10.03 -9.63
N ALA A 82 -2.89 10.43 -10.56
CA ALA A 82 -3.02 10.05 -11.98
C ALA A 82 -2.99 8.52 -12.17
N LYS A 83 -2.08 7.82 -11.50
CA LYS A 83 -1.99 6.35 -11.58
C LYS A 83 -3.19 5.64 -10.98
N ARG A 84 -3.70 6.15 -9.85
CA ARG A 84 -4.94 5.65 -9.22
C ARG A 84 -6.10 5.79 -10.20
N ASP A 85 -6.27 6.98 -10.75
CA ASP A 85 -7.40 7.29 -11.63
C ASP A 85 -7.33 6.46 -12.92
N LEU A 86 -6.15 6.32 -13.53
CA LEU A 86 -5.93 5.45 -14.68
C LEU A 86 -6.35 4.00 -14.37
N PHE A 87 -5.90 3.45 -13.25
CA PHE A 87 -6.15 2.05 -12.93
C PHE A 87 -7.61 1.81 -12.51
N CYS A 88 -8.19 2.68 -11.66
CA CYS A 88 -9.59 2.56 -11.24
C CYS A 88 -10.55 2.74 -12.42
N GLN A 89 -10.36 3.76 -13.28
CA GLN A 89 -11.17 3.94 -14.48
C GLN A 89 -11.05 2.75 -15.45
N GLY A 90 -9.87 2.15 -15.53
CA GLY A 90 -9.64 0.93 -16.28
C GLY A 90 -10.47 -0.24 -15.74
N LEU A 91 -10.48 -0.46 -14.43
CA LEU A 91 -11.30 -1.48 -13.78
C LEU A 91 -12.80 -1.22 -13.98
N ASP A 92 -13.24 0.05 -13.83
CA ASP A 92 -14.63 0.46 -14.11
C ASP A 92 -15.04 0.13 -15.54
N SER A 93 -14.18 0.41 -16.53
CA SER A 93 -14.45 0.16 -17.94
C SER A 93 -14.64 -1.33 -18.27
N ILE A 94 -14.06 -2.21 -17.45
CA ILE A 94 -14.19 -3.68 -17.56
C ILE A 94 -15.37 -4.18 -16.71
N GLY A 95 -15.95 -3.33 -15.86
CA GLY A 95 -17.04 -3.68 -14.95
C GLY A 95 -16.60 -4.52 -13.74
N LEU A 96 -15.36 -4.33 -13.27
CA LEU A 96 -14.84 -5.02 -12.08
C LEU A 96 -15.06 -4.18 -10.83
N THR A 97 -15.78 -4.73 -9.87
CA THR A 97 -16.10 -4.06 -8.61
C THR A 97 -14.85 -3.86 -7.76
N HIS A 98 -14.59 -2.64 -7.33
CA HIS A 98 -13.42 -2.29 -6.53
C HIS A 98 -13.69 -1.06 -5.65
N ASN A 99 -12.80 -0.82 -4.66
CA ASN A 99 -12.81 0.43 -3.92
C ASN A 99 -11.99 1.51 -4.63
N VAL A 100 -12.37 2.78 -4.46
CA VAL A 100 -11.50 3.91 -4.83
C VAL A 100 -10.72 4.33 -3.58
N PRO A 101 -9.40 4.10 -3.53
CA PRO A 101 -8.61 4.40 -2.35
C PRO A 101 -8.41 5.90 -2.16
N GLN A 102 -8.52 6.36 -0.90
CA GLN A 102 -8.27 7.75 -0.50
C GLN A 102 -6.82 8.00 -0.06
N GLY A 103 -5.99 6.97 -0.06
CA GLY A 103 -4.59 7.03 0.32
C GLY A 103 -3.87 5.73 0.00
N ALA A 104 -2.56 5.70 0.21
CA ALA A 104 -1.67 4.62 -0.23
C ALA A 104 -1.74 4.42 -1.76
N TYR A 105 -1.36 3.25 -2.26
CA TYR A 105 -1.34 2.90 -3.69
C TYR A 105 -1.94 1.51 -3.94
N TYR A 106 -2.92 1.12 -3.13
CA TYR A 106 -3.58 -0.19 -3.22
C TYR A 106 -5.04 -0.05 -3.59
N VAL A 107 -5.53 -0.96 -4.43
CA VAL A 107 -6.93 -1.14 -4.78
C VAL A 107 -7.35 -2.55 -4.37
N MET A 108 -8.49 -2.66 -3.69
CA MET A 108 -9.14 -3.93 -3.39
C MET A 108 -10.21 -4.18 -4.43
N MET A 109 -10.11 -5.30 -5.15
CA MET A 109 -11.10 -5.75 -6.11
C MET A 109 -11.93 -6.87 -5.49
N ASP A 110 -13.25 -6.80 -5.68
CA ASP A 110 -14.20 -7.82 -5.25
C ASP A 110 -14.27 -8.92 -6.31
N ILE A 111 -14.09 -10.16 -5.87
CA ILE A 111 -14.11 -11.34 -6.72
C ILE A 111 -15.34 -12.24 -6.47
N SER A 112 -16.33 -11.74 -5.72
CA SER A 112 -17.54 -12.51 -5.39
C SER A 112 -18.27 -13.05 -6.61
N GLU A 113 -18.26 -12.32 -7.73
CA GLU A 113 -18.90 -12.72 -8.99
C GLU A 113 -18.32 -14.04 -9.56
N PHE A 114 -17.08 -14.39 -9.18
CA PHE A 114 -16.42 -15.60 -9.69
C PHE A 114 -16.64 -16.85 -8.81
N GLY A 115 -17.30 -16.72 -7.66
CA GLY A 115 -17.71 -17.85 -6.81
C GLY A 115 -16.56 -18.67 -6.21
N TYR A 116 -15.39 -18.07 -6.01
CA TYR A 116 -14.25 -18.75 -5.37
C TYR A 116 -14.38 -18.72 -3.85
N ASP A 117 -14.20 -19.89 -3.21
CA ASP A 117 -14.12 -20.00 -1.75
C ASP A 117 -12.78 -19.49 -1.20
N SER A 118 -11.75 -19.41 -2.06
CA SER A 118 -10.38 -19.02 -1.72
C SER A 118 -9.89 -17.92 -2.67
N ASP A 119 -9.55 -16.76 -2.12
CA ASP A 119 -8.92 -15.67 -2.85
C ASP A 119 -7.49 -16.01 -3.29
N LEU A 120 -6.81 -16.94 -2.61
CA LEU A 120 -5.51 -17.47 -3.03
C LEU A 120 -5.64 -18.25 -4.35
N ASP A 121 -6.59 -19.19 -4.42
CA ASP A 121 -6.84 -19.96 -5.65
C ASP A 121 -7.20 -19.06 -6.82
N PHE A 122 -8.01 -18.00 -6.55
CA PHE A 122 -8.31 -17.00 -7.56
C PHE A 122 -7.05 -16.25 -8.02
N CYS A 123 -6.17 -15.84 -7.11
CA CYS A 123 -4.92 -15.18 -7.45
C CYS A 123 -3.99 -16.08 -8.28
N GLU A 124 -3.94 -17.37 -8.00
CA GLU A 124 -3.16 -18.35 -8.78
C GLU A 124 -3.73 -18.52 -10.19
N ASP A 125 -5.05 -18.64 -10.32
CA ASP A 125 -5.73 -18.71 -11.61
C ASP A 125 -5.57 -17.39 -12.39
N LEU A 126 -5.70 -16.25 -11.73
CA LEU A 126 -5.49 -14.93 -12.34
C LEU A 126 -4.06 -14.81 -12.90
N ALA A 127 -3.07 -15.20 -12.14
CA ALA A 127 -1.68 -15.17 -12.58
C ALA A 127 -1.40 -16.14 -13.74
N SER A 128 -1.89 -17.38 -13.65
CA SER A 128 -1.58 -18.43 -14.62
C SER A 128 -2.38 -18.33 -15.92
N LYS A 129 -3.66 -17.95 -15.85
CA LYS A 129 -4.59 -17.92 -17.00
C LYS A 129 -4.68 -16.55 -17.64
N VAL A 130 -4.65 -15.50 -16.84
CA VAL A 130 -4.84 -14.10 -17.30
C VAL A 130 -3.52 -13.35 -17.41
N GLY A 131 -2.50 -13.76 -16.64
CA GLY A 131 -1.18 -13.14 -16.66
C GLY A 131 -1.10 -11.86 -15.82
N VAL A 132 -1.97 -11.72 -14.81
CA VAL A 132 -2.00 -10.56 -13.91
C VAL A 132 -1.80 -11.03 -12.46
N GLY A 133 -0.80 -10.50 -11.78
CA GLY A 133 -0.51 -10.80 -10.38
C GLY A 133 -1.32 -9.93 -9.42
N ALA A 134 -1.94 -10.54 -8.43
CA ALA A 134 -2.59 -9.90 -7.30
C ALA A 134 -2.17 -10.56 -5.98
N VAL A 135 -2.52 -9.94 -4.87
CA VAL A 135 -2.27 -10.49 -3.54
C VAL A 135 -3.61 -10.85 -2.89
N PRO A 136 -3.76 -12.07 -2.31
CA PRO A 136 -4.97 -12.45 -1.60
C PRO A 136 -5.33 -11.44 -0.52
N GLY A 137 -6.59 -10.99 -0.47
CA GLY A 137 -7.10 -10.03 0.51
C GLY A 137 -7.09 -10.60 1.92
N SER A 138 -7.40 -11.90 2.06
CA SER A 138 -7.36 -12.64 3.33
C SER A 138 -6.07 -12.45 4.13
N SER A 139 -4.95 -12.19 3.45
CA SER A 139 -3.65 -11.88 4.08
C SER A 139 -3.65 -10.62 4.93
N PHE A 140 -4.67 -9.75 4.83
CA PHE A 140 -4.72 -8.44 5.48
C PHE A 140 -5.85 -8.29 6.50
N PHE A 141 -6.67 -9.32 6.67
CA PHE A 141 -7.81 -9.32 7.59
C PHE A 141 -7.65 -10.41 8.64
N ARG A 142 -8.19 -10.16 9.82
CA ARG A 142 -8.27 -11.16 10.89
C ARG A 142 -9.46 -12.10 10.67
N GLU A 143 -10.54 -11.56 10.16
CA GLU A 143 -11.74 -12.29 9.78
C GLU A 143 -11.55 -12.99 8.42
N PRO A 144 -12.31 -14.06 8.12
CA PRO A 144 -12.22 -14.76 6.84
C PRO A 144 -12.82 -13.90 5.70
N VAL A 145 -12.02 -13.01 5.13
CA VAL A 145 -12.37 -12.17 3.98
C VAL A 145 -11.72 -12.78 2.73
N ASN A 146 -12.44 -13.70 2.06
CA ASN A 146 -11.92 -14.46 0.93
C ASN A 146 -12.43 -13.97 -0.43
N HIS A 147 -13.21 -12.89 -0.45
CA HIS A 147 -13.82 -12.31 -1.65
C HIS A 147 -13.09 -11.06 -2.16
N LEU A 148 -11.93 -10.74 -1.60
CA LEU A 148 -11.16 -9.56 -2.01
C LEU A 148 -9.75 -9.97 -2.43
N ILE A 149 -9.27 -9.33 -3.50
CA ILE A 149 -7.85 -9.37 -3.88
C ILE A 149 -7.29 -7.95 -3.94
N ARG A 150 -5.98 -7.81 -3.73
CA ARG A 150 -5.33 -6.51 -3.70
C ARG A 150 -4.38 -6.33 -4.87
N PHE A 151 -4.61 -5.27 -5.65
CA PHE A 151 -3.67 -4.71 -6.60
C PHE A 151 -2.89 -3.53 -6.03
N HIS A 152 -1.83 -3.10 -6.70
CA HIS A 152 -1.18 -1.83 -6.46
C HIS A 152 -0.88 -1.12 -7.78
N PHE A 153 -1.10 0.20 -7.78
CA PHE A 153 -0.88 1.04 -8.97
C PHE A 153 0.47 1.78 -8.96
N ALA A 154 1.38 1.46 -8.02
CA ALA A 154 2.74 1.98 -8.00
C ALA A 154 3.61 1.29 -9.06
N LYS A 155 3.22 1.42 -10.33
CA LYS A 155 3.87 0.84 -11.51
C LYS A 155 4.00 1.89 -12.60
N ARG A 156 4.76 1.59 -13.66
CA ARG A 156 4.77 2.40 -14.88
C ARG A 156 3.41 2.26 -15.59
N ASP A 157 3.02 3.28 -16.32
CA ASP A 157 1.71 3.32 -17.00
C ASP A 157 1.57 2.20 -18.03
N GLU A 158 2.67 1.84 -18.72
CA GLU A 158 2.68 0.71 -19.66
C GLU A 158 2.34 -0.61 -18.95
N THR A 159 2.82 -0.79 -17.71
CA THR A 159 2.52 -2.00 -16.91
C THR A 159 1.06 -2.02 -16.48
N LEU A 160 0.51 -0.86 -16.05
CA LEU A 160 -0.89 -0.74 -15.66
C LEU A 160 -1.82 -0.99 -16.86
N ASN A 161 -1.52 -0.38 -18.00
CA ASN A 161 -2.29 -0.58 -19.23
C ASN A 161 -2.24 -2.04 -19.71
N ALA A 162 -1.08 -2.68 -19.66
CA ALA A 162 -0.95 -4.10 -20.02
C ALA A 162 -1.77 -5.01 -19.08
N ALA A 163 -1.77 -4.72 -17.78
CA ALA A 163 -2.59 -5.46 -16.82
C ALA A 163 -4.09 -5.26 -17.10
N LEU A 164 -4.53 -4.03 -17.35
CA LEU A 164 -5.92 -3.73 -17.69
C LEU A 164 -6.36 -4.40 -19.00
N GLU A 165 -5.49 -4.45 -20.01
CA GLU A 165 -5.77 -5.15 -21.26
C GLU A 165 -5.95 -6.65 -21.03
N ASN A 166 -5.07 -7.27 -20.24
CA ASN A 166 -5.19 -8.67 -19.87
C ASN A 166 -6.48 -8.95 -19.06
N LEU A 167 -6.86 -8.06 -18.15
CA LEU A 167 -8.07 -8.19 -17.34
C LEU A 167 -9.35 -8.15 -18.15
N LYS A 168 -9.37 -7.59 -19.35
CA LYS A 168 -10.54 -7.66 -20.26
C LYS A 168 -10.94 -9.10 -20.58
N SER A 169 -9.97 -10.02 -20.61
CA SER A 169 -10.22 -11.44 -20.88
C SER A 169 -10.52 -12.26 -19.61
N LEU A 170 -10.69 -11.60 -18.45
CA LEU A 170 -10.82 -12.28 -17.16
C LEU A 170 -12.02 -13.24 -17.14
N ARG A 171 -13.22 -12.76 -17.54
CA ARG A 171 -14.45 -13.56 -17.55
C ARG A 171 -14.47 -14.67 -18.61
N ASP A 172 -13.63 -14.56 -19.65
CA ASP A 172 -13.49 -15.60 -20.69
C ASP A 172 -12.54 -16.73 -20.25
N LYS A 173 -11.61 -16.42 -19.35
CA LYS A 173 -10.55 -17.35 -18.93
C LYS A 173 -10.75 -17.96 -17.54
N ILE A 174 -11.54 -17.29 -16.71
CA ILE A 174 -11.89 -17.75 -15.36
C ILE A 174 -13.39 -17.98 -15.31
N GLU A 175 -13.79 -19.23 -15.35
CA GLU A 175 -15.21 -19.62 -15.21
C GLU A 175 -15.65 -19.44 -13.75
N PRO A 176 -16.85 -18.90 -13.52
CA PRO A 176 -17.42 -18.84 -12.19
C PRO A 176 -17.55 -20.25 -11.57
N ARG A 177 -17.10 -20.40 -10.34
CA ARG A 177 -17.28 -21.62 -9.56
C ARG A 177 -18.60 -21.49 -8.80
N GLY A 178 -19.64 -22.15 -9.29
CA GLY A 178 -20.97 -22.15 -8.69
C GLY A 178 -21.11 -23.06 -7.48
#